data_d38e8bed15af030c0af83ef227e4f0b8
#
_entry.id   d38e8bed15af030c0af83ef227e4f0b8
#
_cell.length_a   1.000
_cell.length_b   1.000
_cell.length_c   1.000
_cell.angle_alpha   90.00
_cell.angle_beta   90.00
_cell.angle_gamma   90.00
#
_symmetry.space_group_name_H-M   'P 1'
#
loop_
_entity.id
_entity.type
_entity.pdbx_description
1 polymer ?
#
loop_
_entity_poly.entity_id
_entity_poly.type
_entity_poly.pdbx_seq_one_letter_code
_entity_poly.pdbx_strand_id
1 'polypeptide(L)'
;MPQATDITINNGAATPVAKTFTLISPAAGDGSYANWRLKEGTISTVFPRIAIAARANGNNARKANIKIQVPSSYTDTVTGLTKVGSAFDFNADVTVPDDFPESLKNDAAAFVVNAVAHALVKAVIRDAVPTT
;
A
#
# COMPACT_ATOMS: atom_id res chain seq x y z
N MET A 1 13.64 5.54 -13.33
CA MET A 1 12.36 4.92 -12.90
C MET A 1 12.66 3.63 -12.16
N PRO A 2 12.10 3.43 -10.98
CA PRO A 2 12.32 2.17 -10.27
C PRO A 2 11.69 1.02 -11.04
N GLN A 3 12.40 -0.11 -11.09
CA GLN A 3 11.90 -1.32 -11.72
C GLN A 3 10.97 -2.05 -10.74
N ALA A 4 9.84 -2.51 -11.24
CA ALA A 4 8.90 -3.28 -10.42
C ALA A 4 9.48 -4.65 -10.09
N THR A 5 9.54 -4.94 -8.79
CA THR A 5 9.99 -6.23 -8.24
C THR A 5 9.04 -6.63 -7.12
N ASP A 6 9.18 -7.86 -6.63
CA ASP A 6 8.41 -8.31 -5.47
C ASP A 6 8.71 -7.43 -4.24
N ILE A 7 7.71 -7.20 -3.41
CA ILE A 7 7.81 -6.40 -2.19
C ILE A 7 7.71 -7.31 -0.97
N THR A 8 8.74 -7.30 -0.13
CA THR A 8 8.75 -8.05 1.13
C THR A 8 8.67 -7.09 2.30
N ILE A 9 7.64 -7.25 3.13
CA ILE A 9 7.43 -6.43 4.33
C ILE A 9 7.03 -7.34 5.50
N ASN A 10 7.31 -6.87 6.71
CA ASN A 10 6.94 -7.60 7.92
C ASN A 10 5.46 -7.40 8.25
N ASN A 11 4.82 -8.45 8.77
CA ASN A 11 3.48 -8.35 9.31
C ASN A 11 3.49 -7.72 10.72
N GLY A 12 2.31 -7.57 11.32
CA GLY A 12 2.15 -6.98 12.64
C GLY A 12 2.18 -7.97 13.81
N ALA A 13 2.72 -9.16 13.63
CA ALA A 13 2.84 -10.14 14.71
C ALA A 13 3.85 -9.68 15.78
N ALA A 14 3.71 -10.18 17.01
CA ALA A 14 4.65 -9.88 18.10
C ALA A 14 6.10 -10.24 17.72
N THR A 15 6.27 -11.38 17.06
CA THR A 15 7.52 -11.71 16.35
C THR A 15 7.25 -11.48 14.86
N PRO A 16 7.77 -10.38 14.27
CA PRO A 16 7.46 -10.05 12.88
C PRO A 16 7.88 -11.15 11.91
N VAL A 17 6.99 -11.46 10.97
CA VAL A 17 7.24 -12.43 9.90
C VAL A 17 7.24 -11.69 8.57
N ALA A 18 8.26 -11.90 7.75
CA ALA A 18 8.34 -11.32 6.43
C ALA A 18 7.30 -11.93 5.50
N LYS A 19 6.54 -11.07 4.84
CA LYS A 19 5.53 -11.44 3.85
C LYS A 19 5.91 -10.84 2.50
N THR A 20 5.90 -11.65 1.45
CA THR A 20 6.28 -11.23 0.11
C THR A 20 5.04 -11.03 -0.76
N PHE A 21 4.83 -9.79 -1.19
CA PHE A 21 3.81 -9.46 -2.17
C PHE A 21 4.39 -9.68 -3.55
N THR A 22 3.83 -10.64 -4.28
CA THR A 22 4.27 -11.00 -5.62
C THR A 22 3.79 -9.99 -6.64
N LEU A 23 4.67 -9.52 -7.50
CA LEU A 23 4.30 -8.64 -8.61
C LEU A 23 3.38 -9.38 -9.58
N ILE A 24 2.19 -8.82 -9.82
CA ILE A 24 1.22 -9.36 -10.76
C ILE A 24 1.34 -8.68 -12.12
N SER A 25 1.42 -7.35 -12.13
CA SER A 25 1.60 -6.59 -13.36
C SER A 25 2.39 -5.31 -13.10
N PRO A 26 3.41 -5.00 -13.92
CA PRO A 26 4.10 -3.73 -13.84
C PRO A 26 3.24 -2.61 -14.43
N ALA A 27 3.60 -1.36 -14.14
CA ALA A 27 2.96 -0.22 -14.75
C ALA A 27 3.32 -0.12 -16.25
N ALA A 28 2.35 0.23 -17.08
CA ALA A 28 2.54 0.40 -18.52
C ALA A 28 2.90 1.84 -18.91
N GLY A 29 3.13 2.72 -17.95
CA GLY A 29 3.44 4.12 -18.14
C GLY A 29 2.69 5.01 -17.17
N ASP A 30 2.68 6.33 -17.44
CA ASP A 30 2.00 7.31 -16.60
C ASP A 30 0.52 6.97 -16.44
N GLY A 31 0.06 6.98 -15.20
CA GLY A 31 -1.34 6.75 -14.84
C GLY A 31 -1.75 5.29 -14.72
N SER A 32 -0.94 4.33 -15.15
CA SER A 32 -1.25 2.93 -14.95
C SER A 32 -0.74 2.43 -13.60
N TYR A 33 -1.46 1.47 -13.03
CA TYR A 33 -1.09 0.88 -11.75
C TYR A 33 -0.23 -0.36 -11.93
N ALA A 34 0.88 -0.42 -11.19
CA ALA A 34 1.56 -1.68 -10.92
C ALA A 34 0.84 -2.35 -9.74
N ASN A 35 0.66 -3.66 -9.82
CA ASN A 35 -0.12 -4.43 -8.85
C ASN A 35 0.68 -5.55 -8.25
N TRP A 36 0.54 -5.71 -6.93
CA TRP A 36 1.13 -6.80 -6.17
C TRP A 36 0.06 -7.49 -5.34
N ARG A 37 0.22 -8.78 -5.12
CA ARG A 37 -0.67 -9.56 -4.25
C ARG A 37 0.11 -10.43 -3.29
N LEU A 38 -0.33 -10.49 -2.05
CA LEU A 38 0.11 -11.49 -1.08
C LEU A 38 -0.79 -12.72 -1.22
N LYS A 39 -0.25 -13.79 -1.79
CA LYS A 39 -1.02 -15.00 -2.10
C LYS A 39 -1.21 -15.86 -0.87
N GLU A 40 -1.94 -15.35 0.10
CA GLU A 40 -2.32 -16.07 1.33
C GLU A 40 -3.83 -16.06 1.47
N GLY A 41 -4.42 -17.24 1.61
CA GLY A 41 -5.85 -17.42 1.74
C GLY A 41 -6.38 -18.49 0.79
N THR A 42 -7.64 -18.83 0.93
CA THR A 42 -8.27 -19.91 0.16
C THR A 42 -8.79 -19.44 -1.20
N ILE A 43 -9.08 -18.16 -1.35
CA ILE A 43 -9.58 -17.57 -2.60
C ILE A 43 -8.84 -16.27 -2.90
N SER A 44 -8.68 -15.96 -4.19
CA SER A 44 -7.89 -14.81 -4.64
C SER A 44 -8.49 -13.46 -4.20
N THR A 45 -9.79 -13.41 -3.96
CA THR A 45 -10.47 -12.17 -3.52
C THR A 45 -10.12 -11.75 -2.09
N VAL A 46 -9.57 -12.66 -1.26
CA VAL A 46 -9.11 -12.34 0.10
C VAL A 46 -7.62 -12.03 0.16
N PHE A 47 -6.91 -12.05 -0.97
CA PHE A 47 -5.49 -11.74 -0.98
C PHE A 47 -5.27 -10.24 -0.73
N PRO A 48 -4.44 -9.86 0.26
CA PRO A 48 -3.98 -8.49 0.38
C PRO A 48 -3.30 -8.01 -0.90
N ARG A 49 -3.50 -6.75 -1.26
CA ARG A 49 -2.97 -6.20 -2.50
C ARG A 49 -2.41 -4.80 -2.31
N ILE A 50 -1.41 -4.49 -3.13
CA ILE A 50 -0.79 -3.18 -3.22
C ILE A 50 -0.91 -2.73 -4.68
N ALA A 51 -1.31 -1.49 -4.90
CA ALA A 51 -1.33 -0.87 -6.22
C ALA A 51 -0.65 0.50 -6.15
N ILE A 52 0.27 0.76 -7.07
CA ILE A 52 1.04 1.99 -7.11
C ILE A 52 0.99 2.55 -8.53
N ALA A 53 0.67 3.84 -8.66
CA ALA A 53 0.70 4.56 -9.91
C ALA A 53 1.40 5.91 -9.75
N ALA A 54 2.00 6.41 -10.80
CA ALA A 54 2.54 7.76 -10.86
C ALA A 54 2.12 8.41 -12.17
N ARG A 55 1.81 9.70 -12.12
CA ARG A 55 1.37 10.46 -13.28
C ARG A 55 1.75 11.92 -13.18
N ALA A 56 1.75 12.62 -14.30
CA ALA A 56 1.81 14.06 -14.29
C ALA A 56 0.51 14.64 -13.70
N ASN A 57 0.65 15.64 -12.83
CA ASN A 57 -0.46 16.35 -12.23
C ASN A 57 -0.44 17.80 -12.69
N GLY A 58 -1.11 18.07 -13.80
CA GLY A 58 -1.03 19.37 -14.48
C GLY A 58 0.35 19.57 -15.16
N ASN A 59 0.79 20.82 -15.26
CA ASN A 59 2.01 21.19 -15.95
C ASN A 59 3.25 21.31 -15.06
N ASN A 60 3.09 21.32 -13.75
CA ASN A 60 4.15 21.72 -12.81
C ASN A 60 4.42 20.74 -11.70
N ALA A 61 3.79 19.55 -11.71
CA ALA A 61 3.96 18.58 -10.64
C ALA A 61 3.72 17.16 -11.12
N ARG A 62 4.25 16.20 -10.37
CA ARG A 62 3.94 14.77 -10.52
C ARG A 62 3.23 14.28 -9.28
N LYS A 63 2.33 13.34 -9.45
CA LYS A 63 1.57 12.74 -8.37
C LYS A 63 1.75 11.23 -8.36
N ALA A 64 2.03 10.66 -7.20
CA ALA A 64 2.02 9.23 -6.98
C ALA A 64 0.85 8.86 -6.09
N ASN A 65 0.19 7.76 -6.41
CA ASN A 65 -0.91 7.20 -5.63
C ASN A 65 -0.56 5.79 -5.18
N ILE A 66 -0.70 5.53 -3.90
CA ILE A 66 -0.43 4.23 -3.30
C ILE A 66 -1.71 3.74 -2.65
N LYS A 67 -2.18 2.57 -3.07
CA LYS A 67 -3.35 1.92 -2.51
C LYS A 67 -2.97 0.58 -1.93
N ILE A 68 -3.37 0.34 -0.69
CA ILE A 68 -3.20 -0.96 -0.03
C ILE A 68 -4.55 -1.41 0.46
N GLN A 69 -4.96 -2.61 0.09
CA GLN A 69 -6.21 -3.20 0.52
C GLN A 69 -5.94 -4.53 1.21
N VAL A 70 -6.45 -4.69 2.42
CA VAL A 70 -6.36 -5.93 3.18
C VAL A 70 -7.79 -6.43 3.42
N PRO A 71 -8.31 -7.34 2.59
CA PRO A 71 -9.62 -7.92 2.79
C PRO A 71 -9.64 -8.85 4.00
N SER A 72 -10.79 -8.94 4.65
CA SER A 72 -11.06 -9.98 5.63
C SER A 72 -11.86 -11.11 5.00
N SER A 73 -11.84 -12.27 5.64
CA SER A 73 -12.64 -13.41 5.21
C SER A 73 -13.41 -14.00 6.38
N TYR A 74 -14.53 -14.63 6.08
CA TYR A 74 -15.30 -15.41 7.04
C TYR A 74 -15.81 -16.68 6.39
N THR A 75 -16.10 -17.69 7.21
CA THR A 75 -16.70 -18.94 6.75
C THR A 75 -18.19 -18.87 6.97
N ASP A 76 -18.96 -19.04 5.89
CA ASP A 76 -20.42 -19.12 5.96
C ASP A 76 -20.80 -20.41 6.71
N THR A 77 -21.55 -20.30 7.80
CA THR A 77 -21.95 -21.44 8.62
C THR A 77 -22.99 -22.33 7.93
N VAL A 78 -23.72 -21.82 6.95
CA VAL A 78 -24.74 -22.56 6.22
C VAL A 78 -24.12 -23.35 5.08
N THR A 79 -23.24 -22.74 4.28
CA THR A 79 -22.64 -23.37 3.10
C THR A 79 -21.26 -23.95 3.35
N GLY A 80 -20.58 -23.55 4.43
CA GLY A 80 -19.19 -23.92 4.72
C GLY A 80 -18.17 -23.24 3.81
N LEU A 81 -18.57 -22.30 2.96
CA LEU A 81 -17.70 -21.63 2.03
C LEU A 81 -17.06 -20.39 2.65
N THR A 82 -15.81 -20.13 2.27
CA THR A 82 -15.10 -18.90 2.64
C THR A 82 -15.61 -17.74 1.78
N LYS A 83 -16.03 -16.66 2.43
CA LYS A 83 -16.52 -15.45 1.78
C LYS A 83 -15.71 -14.23 2.19
N VAL A 84 -15.68 -13.23 1.31
CA VAL A 84 -15.02 -11.94 1.60
C VAL A 84 -15.90 -11.13 2.54
N GLY A 85 -15.28 -10.66 3.63
CA GLY A 85 -15.90 -9.72 4.55
C GLY A 85 -15.52 -8.27 4.23
N SER A 86 -15.47 -7.42 5.26
CA SER A 86 -15.03 -6.04 5.11
C SER A 86 -13.54 -5.97 4.79
N ALA A 87 -13.12 -4.91 4.12
CA ALA A 87 -11.74 -4.69 3.75
C ALA A 87 -11.17 -3.45 4.44
N PHE A 88 -9.90 -3.54 4.83
CA PHE A 88 -9.12 -2.41 5.31
C PHE A 88 -8.47 -1.72 4.12
N ASP A 89 -8.80 -0.46 3.87
CA ASP A 89 -8.32 0.30 2.71
C ASP A 89 -7.40 1.43 3.16
N PHE A 90 -6.25 1.53 2.51
CA PHE A 90 -5.31 2.65 2.64
C PHE A 90 -5.12 3.28 1.27
N ASN A 91 -5.24 4.61 1.21
CA ASN A 91 -5.04 5.37 -0.02
C ASN A 91 -4.23 6.62 0.31
N ALA A 92 -3.09 6.78 -0.31
CA ALA A 92 -2.20 7.90 -0.09
C ALA A 92 -1.77 8.53 -1.41
N ASP A 93 -1.72 9.85 -1.42
CA ASP A 93 -1.24 10.63 -2.53
C ASP A 93 -0.01 11.42 -2.13
N VAL A 94 0.99 11.43 -3.01
CA VAL A 94 2.20 12.23 -2.89
C VAL A 94 2.27 13.15 -4.09
N THR A 95 2.40 14.44 -3.85
CA THR A 95 2.58 15.45 -4.92
C THR A 95 3.99 16.00 -4.84
N VAL A 96 4.73 15.89 -5.92
CA VAL A 96 6.10 16.41 -6.04
C VAL A 96 6.10 17.50 -7.09
N PRO A 97 6.28 18.79 -6.72
CA PRO A 97 6.43 19.87 -7.69
C PRO A 97 7.69 19.68 -8.53
N ASP A 98 7.63 20.09 -9.80
CA ASP A 98 8.77 19.96 -10.72
C ASP A 98 9.97 20.82 -10.29
N ASP A 99 9.72 21.92 -9.59
CA ASP A 99 10.74 22.85 -9.08
C ASP A 99 11.26 22.46 -7.69
N PHE A 100 10.82 21.34 -7.13
CA PHE A 100 11.30 20.88 -5.83
C PHE A 100 12.79 20.49 -5.93
N PRO A 101 13.68 21.00 -5.04
CA PRO A 101 15.11 20.72 -5.13
C PRO A 101 15.43 19.23 -5.01
N GLU A 102 16.23 18.71 -5.93
CA GLU A 102 16.68 17.30 -5.89
C GLU A 102 17.41 16.94 -4.60
N SER A 103 18.17 17.88 -4.04
CA SER A 103 18.91 17.65 -2.79
C SER A 103 18.04 17.41 -1.57
N LEU A 104 16.75 17.82 -1.62
CA LEU A 104 15.80 17.67 -0.52
C LEU A 104 14.84 16.47 -0.71
N LYS A 105 14.84 15.84 -1.87
CA LYS A 105 13.90 14.74 -2.17
C LYS A 105 14.10 13.52 -1.28
N ASN A 106 15.35 13.16 -1.01
CA ASN A 106 15.65 12.03 -0.14
C ASN A 106 15.15 12.25 1.29
N ASP A 107 15.35 13.46 1.82
CA ASP A 107 14.89 13.81 3.16
C ASP A 107 13.35 13.83 3.21
N ALA A 108 12.70 14.42 2.22
CA ALA A 108 11.25 14.46 2.16
C ALA A 108 10.63 13.05 2.09
N ALA A 109 11.18 12.17 1.26
CA ALA A 109 10.75 10.78 1.18
C ALA A 109 10.96 10.05 2.50
N ALA A 110 12.12 10.24 3.15
CA ALA A 110 12.43 9.63 4.43
C ALA A 110 11.48 10.10 5.53
N PHE A 111 11.13 11.38 5.57
CA PHE A 111 10.16 11.91 6.54
C PHE A 111 8.80 11.28 6.39
N VAL A 112 8.31 11.12 5.16
CA VAL A 112 7.02 10.48 4.90
C VAL A 112 7.01 9.03 5.34
N VAL A 113 8.01 8.25 4.91
CA VAL A 113 8.11 6.81 5.23
C VAL A 113 8.26 6.60 6.72
N ASN A 114 9.13 7.35 7.38
CA ASN A 114 9.38 7.21 8.81
C ASN A 114 8.20 7.71 9.65
N ALA A 115 7.48 8.74 9.21
CA ALA A 115 6.27 9.19 9.88
C ALA A 115 5.18 8.12 9.84
N VAL A 116 4.96 7.49 8.70
CA VAL A 116 3.98 6.40 8.57
C VAL A 116 4.37 5.20 9.43
N ALA A 117 5.66 4.93 9.58
CA ALA A 117 6.17 3.83 10.42
C ALA A 117 6.22 4.16 11.91
N HIS A 118 6.04 5.44 12.30
CA HIS A 118 6.07 5.85 13.71
C HIS A 118 4.92 5.22 14.51
N ALA A 119 5.19 4.85 15.75
CA ALA A 119 4.22 4.14 16.60
C ALA A 119 2.89 4.88 16.75
N LEU A 120 2.94 6.21 16.91
CA LEU A 120 1.73 7.05 17.04
C LEU A 120 0.89 7.01 15.75
N VAL A 121 1.51 7.19 14.59
CA VAL A 121 0.82 7.18 13.29
C VAL A 121 0.29 5.78 13.00
N LYS A 122 1.06 4.74 13.33
CA LYS A 122 0.64 3.34 13.19
C LYS A 122 -0.61 3.05 14.02
N ALA A 123 -0.70 3.57 15.23
CA ALA A 123 -1.89 3.40 16.08
C ALA A 123 -3.13 4.09 15.48
N VAL A 124 -2.96 5.28 14.90
CA VAL A 124 -4.05 5.97 14.18
C VAL A 124 -4.50 5.18 12.95
N ILE A 125 -3.57 4.65 12.18
CA ILE A 125 -3.89 3.82 11.01
C ILE A 125 -4.66 2.57 11.42
N ARG A 126 -4.23 1.92 12.51
CA ARG A 126 -4.85 0.69 13.00
C ARG A 126 -6.29 0.91 13.45
N ASP A 127 -6.54 1.95 14.23
CA ASP A 127 -7.81 2.14 14.93
C ASP A 127 -8.69 3.25 14.34
N ALA A 128 -8.13 4.07 13.45
CA ALA A 128 -8.79 5.20 12.81
C ALA A 128 -9.43 6.17 13.82
N VAL A 129 -8.71 6.44 14.92
CA VAL A 129 -9.15 7.34 15.99
C VAL A 129 -8.24 8.57 16.04
N PRO A 130 -8.78 9.73 16.46
CA PRO A 130 -7.95 10.92 16.57
C PRO A 130 -6.92 10.80 17.70
N THR A 131 -5.81 11.51 17.53
CA THR A 131 -4.82 11.67 18.61
C THR A 131 -5.33 12.65 19.66
N THR A 132 -4.97 12.43 20.88
CA THR A 132 -5.28 13.34 21.99
C THR A 132 -4.08 14.16 22.40
#